data_0bb44c796a412b083b4e4eedebf5bf62
#
_entry.id   0bb44c796a412b083b4e4eedebf5bf62
#
_cell.length_a   1.000
_cell.length_b   1.000
_cell.length_c   1.000
_cell.angle_alpha   90.00
_cell.angle_beta   90.00
_cell.angle_gamma   90.00
#
_symmetry.space_group_name_H-M   'P 1'
#
loop_
_entity.id
_entity.type
_entity.pdbx_description
1 polymer ?
#
loop_
_entity_poly.entity_id
_entity_poly.type
_entity_poly.pdbx_seq_one_letter_code
_entity_poly.pdbx_strand_id
1 'polypeptide(L)'
;PWAMGIIGTRSLTTEIPGIEELVEEAHHKVERGIIAYDALQIIREQRDATPADVRATFEEHSGDLGFAYLLLRYVDDPRDATPEQIAQAAEDTVPTVWPLFWAFRIMVGLGFAFIGVMAYFFYRSSFKGQTYPRWALWAAVVAIPTPWIAAEMGWFVAEFGRQPWTVDGVLPTALSASHLSVADLLITLAGFMLFYSILFVVVVCLML
;
A
#
# COMPACT_ATOMS: atom_id res chain seq x y z
N PRO A 1 20.49 -11.30 -3.90
CA PRO A 1 19.57 -11.49 -5.03
C PRO A 1 18.63 -12.69 -4.79
N TRP A 2 19.11 -13.88 -4.42
CA TRP A 2 18.31 -15.10 -4.35
C TRP A 2 17.22 -15.10 -3.25
N ALA A 3 17.50 -14.55 -2.07
CA ALA A 3 16.51 -14.46 -1.00
C ALA A 3 15.32 -13.59 -1.39
N MET A 4 15.54 -12.48 -2.10
CA MET A 4 14.50 -11.62 -2.65
C MET A 4 13.65 -12.35 -3.71
N GLY A 5 14.30 -13.13 -4.59
CA GLY A 5 13.60 -13.95 -5.58
C GLY A 5 12.67 -14.98 -4.94
N ILE A 6 13.13 -15.71 -3.92
CA ILE A 6 12.28 -16.69 -3.22
C ILE A 6 11.07 -16.03 -2.56
N ILE A 7 11.27 -14.88 -1.90
CA ILE A 7 10.20 -14.18 -1.16
C ILE A 7 9.21 -13.49 -2.12
N GLY A 8 9.72 -12.79 -3.14
CA GLY A 8 8.91 -11.99 -4.05
C GLY A 8 8.28 -12.78 -5.19
N THR A 9 9.06 -13.63 -5.86
CA THR A 9 8.62 -14.33 -7.07
C THR A 9 8.41 -15.84 -6.88
N ARG A 10 8.74 -16.38 -5.70
CA ARG A 10 8.76 -17.83 -5.42
C ARG A 10 9.64 -18.61 -6.40
N SER A 11 10.60 -17.95 -7.01
CA SER A 11 11.54 -18.49 -7.99
C SER A 11 12.95 -18.09 -7.66
N LEU A 12 13.92 -18.96 -8.01
CA LEU A 12 15.34 -18.67 -7.90
C LEU A 12 15.92 -18.01 -9.15
N THR A 13 15.20 -18.08 -10.26
CA THR A 13 15.67 -17.70 -11.59
C THR A 13 14.95 -16.52 -12.19
N THR A 14 13.78 -16.12 -11.62
CA THR A 14 13.04 -14.97 -12.12
C THR A 14 13.79 -13.68 -11.79
N GLU A 15 14.08 -12.92 -12.80
CA GLU A 15 14.69 -11.60 -12.70
C GLU A 15 13.68 -10.60 -12.13
N ILE A 16 14.12 -9.78 -11.18
CA ILE A 16 13.29 -8.75 -10.55
C ILE A 16 13.69 -7.43 -11.21
N PRO A 17 12.75 -6.75 -11.90
CA PRO A 17 13.06 -5.50 -12.58
C PRO A 17 13.54 -4.43 -11.60
N GLY A 18 14.43 -3.58 -12.04
CA GLY A 18 14.91 -2.41 -11.31
C GLY A 18 13.85 -1.28 -11.29
N ILE A 19 14.06 -0.28 -10.42
CA ILE A 19 13.14 0.87 -10.35
C ILE A 19 13.08 1.63 -11.68
N GLU A 20 14.21 1.81 -12.35
CA GLU A 20 14.29 2.49 -13.64
C GLU A 20 13.47 1.75 -14.72
N GLU A 21 13.58 0.43 -14.76
CA GLU A 21 12.81 -0.41 -15.70
C GLU A 21 11.30 -0.34 -15.40
N LEU A 22 10.92 -0.29 -14.12
CA LEU A 22 9.52 -0.14 -13.71
C LEU A 22 8.95 1.24 -14.08
N VAL A 23 9.75 2.31 -13.98
CA VAL A 23 9.34 3.66 -14.40
C VAL A 23 9.19 3.73 -15.92
N GLU A 24 10.11 3.12 -16.68
CA GLU A 24 10.02 3.05 -18.14
C GLU A 24 8.77 2.27 -18.60
N GLU A 25 8.50 1.13 -17.94
CA GLU A 25 7.27 0.37 -18.21
C GLU A 25 6.02 1.18 -17.85
N ALA A 26 6.03 1.90 -16.73
CA ALA A 26 4.94 2.78 -16.33
C ALA A 26 4.72 3.92 -17.31
N HIS A 27 5.79 4.51 -17.87
CA HIS A 27 5.69 5.52 -18.91
C HIS A 27 4.92 5.01 -20.13
N HIS A 28 5.27 3.83 -20.62
CA HIS A 28 4.53 3.21 -21.72
C HIS A 28 3.08 2.86 -21.37
N LYS A 29 2.80 2.48 -20.10
CA LYS A 29 1.43 2.26 -19.65
C LYS A 29 0.61 3.55 -19.60
N VAL A 30 1.23 4.68 -19.22
CA VAL A 30 0.56 6.00 -19.26
C VAL A 30 0.21 6.37 -20.69
N GLU A 31 1.14 6.19 -21.66
CA GLU A 31 0.87 6.47 -23.08
C GLU A 31 -0.30 5.63 -23.61
N ARG A 32 -0.29 4.30 -23.37
CA ARG A 32 -1.40 3.43 -23.77
C ARG A 32 -2.69 3.76 -23.04
N GLY A 33 -2.60 4.17 -21.78
CA GLY A 33 -3.73 4.63 -20.99
C GLY A 33 -4.42 5.85 -21.57
N ILE A 34 -3.66 6.82 -22.14
CA ILE A 34 -4.21 7.98 -22.84
C ILE A 34 -5.03 7.53 -24.05
N ILE A 35 -4.53 6.56 -24.83
CA ILE A 35 -5.26 6.00 -25.98
C ILE A 35 -6.57 5.34 -25.52
N ALA A 36 -6.53 4.56 -24.42
CA ALA A 36 -7.72 3.95 -23.85
C ALA A 36 -8.71 4.99 -23.33
N TYR A 37 -8.20 6.08 -22.73
CA TYR A 37 -9.04 7.17 -22.22
C TYR A 37 -9.75 7.91 -23.35
N ASP A 38 -9.07 8.22 -24.45
CA ASP A 38 -9.68 8.86 -25.64
C ASP A 38 -10.75 7.95 -26.25
N ALA A 39 -10.45 6.67 -26.46
CA ALA A 39 -11.44 5.69 -26.94
C ALA A 39 -12.67 5.61 -26.01
N LEU A 40 -12.45 5.65 -24.66
CA LEU A 40 -13.54 5.66 -23.70
C LEU A 40 -14.43 6.90 -23.80
N GLN A 41 -13.85 8.07 -24.04
CA GLN A 41 -14.64 9.30 -24.21
C GLN A 41 -15.53 9.21 -25.47
N ILE A 42 -14.99 8.73 -26.59
CA ILE A 42 -15.76 8.50 -27.81
C ILE A 42 -16.90 7.49 -27.56
N ILE A 43 -16.65 6.39 -26.84
CA ILE A 43 -17.67 5.40 -26.48
C ILE A 43 -18.77 6.03 -25.62
N ARG A 44 -18.43 6.90 -24.66
CA ARG A 44 -19.39 7.59 -23.80
C ARG A 44 -20.28 8.58 -24.56
N GLU A 45 -19.72 9.28 -25.53
CA GLU A 45 -20.43 10.26 -26.35
C GLU A 45 -21.35 9.59 -27.36
N GLN A 46 -20.87 8.57 -28.04
CA GLN A 46 -21.58 7.95 -29.17
C GLN A 46 -22.40 6.70 -28.79
N ARG A 47 -22.15 6.13 -27.62
CA ARG A 47 -22.84 4.92 -27.11
C ARG A 47 -23.02 3.81 -28.16
N ASP A 48 -24.28 3.66 -28.65
CA ASP A 48 -24.62 2.59 -29.61
C ASP A 48 -24.09 2.82 -31.02
N ALA A 49 -23.73 4.05 -31.36
CA ALA A 49 -23.16 4.42 -32.66
C ALA A 49 -21.62 4.34 -32.72
N THR A 50 -20.98 3.85 -31.64
CA THR A 50 -19.51 3.76 -31.57
C THR A 50 -18.96 2.84 -32.65
N PRO A 51 -17.98 3.27 -33.48
CA PRO A 51 -17.31 2.45 -34.47
C PRO A 51 -16.62 1.23 -33.84
N ALA A 52 -16.58 0.12 -34.58
CA ALA A 52 -16.02 -1.14 -34.09
C ALA A 52 -14.51 -1.07 -33.80
N ASP A 53 -13.78 -0.25 -34.56
CA ASP A 53 -12.35 0.01 -34.38
C ASP A 53 -12.05 0.73 -33.06
N VAL A 54 -12.87 1.71 -32.66
CA VAL A 54 -12.73 2.41 -31.37
C VAL A 54 -12.95 1.44 -30.21
N ARG A 55 -13.94 0.54 -30.33
CA ARG A 55 -14.19 -0.49 -29.29
C ARG A 55 -13.01 -1.46 -29.21
N ALA A 56 -12.46 -1.89 -30.33
CA ALA A 56 -11.30 -2.76 -30.37
C ALA A 56 -10.08 -2.09 -29.73
N THR A 57 -9.81 -0.82 -30.04
CA THR A 57 -8.73 -0.03 -29.44
C THR A 57 -8.91 0.09 -27.92
N PHE A 58 -10.14 0.33 -27.46
CA PHE A 58 -10.42 0.37 -26.02
C PHE A 58 -10.18 -0.99 -25.35
N GLU A 59 -10.65 -2.09 -25.94
CA GLU A 59 -10.46 -3.42 -25.37
C GLU A 59 -8.97 -3.79 -25.29
N GLU A 60 -8.17 -3.42 -26.30
CA GLU A 60 -6.72 -3.66 -26.33
C GLU A 60 -5.96 -2.92 -25.23
N HIS A 61 -6.33 -1.65 -24.94
CA HIS A 61 -5.61 -0.79 -24.01
C HIS A 61 -6.34 -0.54 -22.69
N SER A 62 -7.52 -1.12 -22.46
CA SER A 62 -8.37 -0.89 -21.28
C SER A 62 -7.66 -1.23 -19.96
N GLY A 63 -6.75 -2.20 -19.97
CA GLY A 63 -5.94 -2.58 -18.82
C GLY A 63 -5.03 -1.47 -18.29
N ASP A 64 -4.64 -0.53 -19.16
CA ASP A 64 -3.74 0.58 -18.81
C ASP A 64 -4.51 1.91 -18.54
N LEU A 65 -5.85 1.90 -18.59
CA LEU A 65 -6.68 3.09 -18.41
C LEU A 65 -6.41 3.81 -17.07
N GLY A 66 -6.18 3.06 -16.01
CA GLY A 66 -5.88 3.61 -14.69
C GLY A 66 -4.63 4.51 -14.68
N PHE A 67 -3.65 4.21 -15.54
CA PHE A 67 -2.44 5.02 -15.66
C PHE A 67 -2.73 6.40 -16.28
N ALA A 68 -3.70 6.51 -17.21
CA ALA A 68 -4.15 7.82 -17.70
C ALA A 68 -4.79 8.66 -16.58
N TYR A 69 -5.48 8.03 -15.63
CA TYR A 69 -6.08 8.75 -14.51
C TYR A 69 -5.05 9.35 -13.54
N LEU A 70 -3.79 8.91 -13.53
CA LEU A 70 -2.72 9.56 -12.76
C LEU A 70 -2.45 10.98 -13.27
N LEU A 71 -2.64 11.21 -14.58
CA LEU A 71 -2.45 12.53 -15.20
C LEU A 71 -3.45 13.58 -14.71
N LEU A 72 -4.64 13.16 -14.21
CA LEU A 72 -5.62 14.09 -13.64
C LEU A 72 -5.13 14.85 -12.39
N ARG A 73 -3.95 14.52 -11.87
CA ARG A 73 -3.25 15.30 -10.84
C ARG A 73 -2.56 16.55 -11.41
N TYR A 74 -2.28 16.56 -12.71
CA TYR A 74 -1.45 17.56 -13.39
C TYR A 74 -2.20 18.32 -14.47
N VAL A 75 -3.23 17.70 -15.05
CA VAL A 75 -4.01 18.26 -16.17
C VAL A 75 -5.47 17.82 -16.04
N ASP A 76 -6.39 18.68 -16.48
CA ASP A 76 -7.84 18.38 -16.41
C ASP A 76 -8.25 17.27 -17.40
N ASP A 77 -7.60 17.22 -18.56
CA ASP A 77 -7.82 16.16 -19.55
C ASP A 77 -6.49 15.43 -19.86
N PRO A 78 -6.41 14.12 -19.64
CA PRO A 78 -5.21 13.32 -19.95
C PRO A 78 -4.71 13.43 -21.39
N ARG A 79 -5.58 13.79 -22.34
CA ARG A 79 -5.24 13.99 -23.77
C ARG A 79 -4.36 15.21 -24.01
N ASP A 80 -4.41 16.19 -23.14
CA ASP A 80 -3.64 17.44 -23.23
C ASP A 80 -2.31 17.36 -22.45
N ALA A 81 -1.93 16.18 -21.95
CA ALA A 81 -0.75 16.02 -21.13
C ALA A 81 0.54 16.25 -21.94
N THR A 82 1.46 17.00 -21.35
CA THR A 82 2.80 17.20 -21.92
C THR A 82 3.71 15.99 -21.65
N PRO A 83 4.77 15.80 -22.48
CA PRO A 83 5.73 14.71 -22.23
C PRO A 83 6.34 14.74 -20.82
N GLU A 84 6.56 15.93 -20.26
CA GLU A 84 7.09 16.08 -18.89
C GLU A 84 6.09 15.58 -17.85
N GLN A 85 4.78 15.85 -18.04
CA GLN A 85 3.72 15.38 -17.14
C GLN A 85 3.54 13.86 -17.22
N ILE A 86 3.69 13.28 -18.42
CA ILE A 86 3.69 11.82 -18.61
C ILE A 86 4.85 11.18 -17.87
N ALA A 87 6.06 11.73 -18.02
CA ALA A 87 7.24 11.25 -17.31
C ALA A 87 7.06 11.36 -15.79
N GLN A 88 6.53 12.47 -15.30
CA GLN A 88 6.29 12.67 -13.88
C GLN A 88 5.20 11.72 -13.33
N ALA A 89 4.14 11.47 -14.07
CA ALA A 89 3.12 10.49 -13.70
C ALA A 89 3.68 9.07 -13.63
N ALA A 90 4.63 8.73 -14.51
CA ALA A 90 5.34 7.44 -14.46
C ALA A 90 6.25 7.34 -13.22
N GLU A 91 7.01 8.39 -12.89
CA GLU A 91 7.84 8.43 -11.67
C GLU A 91 7.00 8.33 -10.40
N ASP A 92 5.83 8.96 -10.35
CA ASP A 92 4.91 8.91 -9.22
C ASP A 92 4.36 7.50 -8.93
N THR A 93 4.46 6.55 -9.86
CA THR A 93 4.09 5.16 -9.62
C THR A 93 5.00 4.46 -8.62
N VAL A 94 6.20 5.02 -8.40
CA VAL A 94 7.17 4.49 -7.43
C VAL A 94 7.06 5.28 -6.12
N PRO A 95 6.63 4.65 -5.02
CA PRO A 95 6.54 5.33 -3.73
C PRO A 95 7.93 5.68 -3.20
N THR A 96 8.01 6.70 -2.33
CA THR A 96 9.27 7.11 -1.70
C THR A 96 9.92 5.93 -0.96
N VAL A 97 11.08 5.49 -1.43
CA VAL A 97 11.75 4.26 -0.96
C VAL A 97 12.25 4.36 0.48
N TRP A 98 12.79 5.53 0.90
CA TRP A 98 13.46 5.66 2.19
C TRP A 98 12.59 5.31 3.42
N PRO A 99 11.36 5.85 3.58
CA PRO A 99 10.53 5.50 4.72
C PRO A 99 10.08 4.03 4.70
N LEU A 100 9.79 3.47 3.51
CA LEU A 100 9.46 2.05 3.36
C LEU A 100 10.59 1.14 3.78
N PHE A 101 11.82 1.49 3.36
CA PHE A 101 13.03 0.74 3.68
C PHE A 101 13.24 0.63 5.20
N TRP A 102 13.06 1.73 5.96
CA TRP A 102 13.25 1.71 7.40
C TRP A 102 12.07 1.08 8.13
N ALA A 103 10.83 1.37 7.74
CA ALA A 103 9.66 0.77 8.34
C ALA A 103 9.69 -0.77 8.24
N PHE A 104 10.03 -1.30 7.06
CA PHE A 104 10.19 -2.74 6.86
C PHE A 104 11.27 -3.34 7.76
N ARG A 105 12.44 -2.69 7.88
CA ARG A 105 13.52 -3.17 8.75
C ARG A 105 13.17 -3.14 10.23
N ILE A 106 12.49 -2.10 10.68
CA ILE A 106 12.01 -2.00 12.07
C ILE A 106 11.03 -3.15 12.34
N MET A 107 10.05 -3.36 11.46
CA MET A 107 9.08 -4.44 11.59
C MET A 107 9.76 -5.81 11.69
N VAL A 108 10.65 -6.12 10.77
CA VAL A 108 11.38 -7.41 10.74
C VAL A 108 12.32 -7.54 11.93
N GLY A 109 13.04 -6.48 12.29
CA GLY A 109 13.95 -6.45 13.43
C GLY A 109 13.21 -6.71 14.76
N LEU A 110 12.05 -6.10 14.96
CA LEU A 110 11.19 -6.37 16.11
C LEU A 110 10.68 -7.81 16.12
N GLY A 111 10.31 -8.36 14.97
CA GLY A 111 9.91 -9.76 14.83
C GLY A 111 11.01 -10.73 15.29
N PHE A 112 12.25 -10.52 14.86
CA PHE A 112 13.39 -11.33 15.33
C PHE A 112 13.70 -11.10 16.82
N ALA A 113 13.58 -9.88 17.32
CA ALA A 113 13.72 -9.58 18.73
C ALA A 113 12.70 -10.35 19.58
N PHE A 114 11.45 -10.44 19.13
CA PHE A 114 10.41 -11.25 19.76
C PHE A 114 10.78 -12.73 19.83
N ILE A 115 11.20 -13.29 18.71
CA ILE A 115 11.62 -14.69 18.65
C ILE A 115 12.75 -14.93 19.67
N GLY A 116 13.72 -14.01 19.75
CA GLY A 116 14.82 -14.10 20.71
C GLY A 116 14.36 -14.03 22.17
N VAL A 117 13.47 -13.09 22.50
CA VAL A 117 12.91 -12.96 23.87
C VAL A 117 12.11 -14.20 24.23
N MET A 118 11.21 -14.67 23.36
CA MET A 118 10.40 -15.86 23.62
C MET A 118 11.24 -17.12 23.75
N ALA A 119 12.23 -17.30 22.88
CA ALA A 119 13.16 -18.43 22.96
C ALA A 119 13.96 -18.44 24.27
N TYR A 120 14.43 -17.26 24.71
CA TYR A 120 15.12 -17.15 25.99
C TYR A 120 14.23 -17.55 27.17
N PHE A 121 13.00 -17.02 27.25
CA PHE A 121 12.07 -17.36 28.32
C PHE A 121 11.66 -18.82 28.28
N PHE A 122 11.41 -19.37 27.10
CA PHE A 122 11.13 -20.80 26.92
C PHE A 122 12.28 -21.67 27.41
N TYR A 123 13.51 -21.37 27.00
CA TYR A 123 14.70 -22.11 27.44
C TYR A 123 14.87 -22.05 28.96
N ARG A 124 14.75 -20.87 29.55
CA ARG A 124 14.88 -20.71 31.02
C ARG A 124 13.80 -21.45 31.77
N SER A 125 12.55 -21.34 31.37
CA SER A 125 11.42 -22.01 32.01
C SER A 125 11.54 -23.54 31.91
N SER A 126 11.98 -24.07 30.76
CA SER A 126 12.01 -25.53 30.54
C SER A 126 13.21 -26.20 31.13
N PHE A 127 14.38 -25.53 31.15
CA PHE A 127 15.67 -26.24 31.47
C PHE A 127 16.39 -25.66 32.69
N LYS A 128 16.14 -24.45 33.13
CA LYS A 128 16.90 -23.80 34.22
C LYS A 128 16.06 -23.30 35.40
N GLY A 129 14.76 -23.60 35.41
CA GLY A 129 13.86 -23.13 36.44
C GLY A 129 13.39 -21.66 36.22
N GLN A 130 12.40 -21.22 37.01
CA GLN A 130 11.68 -19.95 36.81
C GLN A 130 12.38 -18.73 37.41
N THR A 131 13.67 -18.79 37.70
CA THR A 131 14.41 -17.63 38.22
C THR A 131 14.95 -16.80 37.04
N TYR A 132 14.46 -15.58 36.91
CA TYR A 132 14.82 -14.68 35.82
C TYR A 132 15.70 -13.52 36.31
N PRO A 133 16.81 -13.20 35.63
CA PRO A 133 17.60 -12.02 35.96
C PRO A 133 16.85 -10.73 35.67
N ARG A 134 17.17 -9.66 36.39
CA ARG A 134 16.48 -8.36 36.27
C ARG A 134 16.45 -7.82 34.83
N TRP A 135 17.53 -7.98 34.08
CA TRP A 135 17.58 -7.52 32.69
C TRP A 135 16.56 -8.23 31.79
N ALA A 136 16.32 -9.52 32.01
CA ALA A 136 15.34 -10.29 31.24
C ALA A 136 13.90 -9.82 31.56
N LEU A 137 13.62 -9.52 32.84
CA LEU A 137 12.31 -8.96 33.23
C LEU A 137 12.09 -7.57 32.59
N TRP A 138 13.11 -6.72 32.56
CA TRP A 138 13.04 -5.45 31.84
C TRP A 138 12.87 -5.65 30.35
N ALA A 139 13.56 -6.61 29.74
CA ALA A 139 13.37 -6.92 28.32
C ALA A 139 11.93 -7.37 28.03
N ALA A 140 11.32 -8.16 28.91
CA ALA A 140 9.92 -8.56 28.78
C ALA A 140 8.97 -7.34 28.89
N VAL A 141 9.21 -6.41 29.81
CA VAL A 141 8.40 -5.18 29.94
C VAL A 141 8.53 -4.30 28.70
N VAL A 142 9.76 -4.09 28.18
CA VAL A 142 10.00 -3.34 26.95
C VAL A 142 9.39 -4.02 25.74
N ALA A 143 9.29 -5.35 25.74
CA ALA A 143 8.68 -6.10 24.66
C ALA A 143 7.15 -5.93 24.58
N ILE A 144 6.46 -5.45 25.63
CA ILE A 144 5.00 -5.29 25.64
C ILE A 144 4.49 -4.37 24.52
N PRO A 145 5.01 -3.14 24.33
CA PRO A 145 4.52 -2.24 23.26
C PRO A 145 5.04 -2.59 21.86
N THR A 146 6.07 -3.42 21.73
CA THR A 146 6.72 -3.65 20.45
C THR A 146 5.87 -4.39 19.39
N PRO A 147 4.86 -5.25 19.71
CA PRO A 147 3.94 -5.78 18.71
C PRO A 147 3.14 -4.70 17.99
N TRP A 148 2.66 -3.68 18.75
CA TRP A 148 1.93 -2.58 18.13
C TRP A 148 2.84 -1.79 17.20
N ILE A 149 4.06 -1.47 17.64
CA ILE A 149 5.04 -0.79 16.78
C ILE A 149 5.32 -1.60 15.51
N ALA A 150 5.50 -2.93 15.64
CA ALA A 150 5.73 -3.79 14.49
C ALA A 150 4.51 -3.85 13.55
N ALA A 151 3.29 -3.90 14.11
CA ALA A 151 2.04 -3.88 13.34
C ALA A 151 1.85 -2.56 12.60
N GLU A 152 2.09 -1.41 13.25
CA GLU A 152 2.02 -0.09 12.63
C GLU A 152 3.05 0.09 11.52
N MET A 153 4.29 -0.38 11.72
CA MET A 153 5.31 -0.37 10.67
C MET A 153 4.92 -1.25 9.49
N GLY A 154 4.32 -2.42 9.74
CA GLY A 154 3.80 -3.31 8.71
C GLY A 154 2.63 -2.71 7.93
N TRP A 155 1.69 -2.08 8.64
CA TRP A 155 0.58 -1.36 8.04
C TRP A 155 1.07 -0.18 7.18
N PHE A 156 2.03 0.60 7.70
CA PHE A 156 2.65 1.68 6.95
C PHE A 156 3.30 1.18 5.65
N VAL A 157 4.04 0.08 5.69
CA VAL A 157 4.65 -0.54 4.49
C VAL A 157 3.58 -0.95 3.49
N ALA A 158 2.48 -1.55 3.94
CA ALA A 158 1.40 -2.02 3.09
C ALA A 158 0.64 -0.88 2.40
N GLU A 159 0.30 0.18 3.14
CA GLU A 159 -0.53 1.27 2.62
C GLU A 159 0.29 2.34 1.89
N PHE A 160 1.45 2.70 2.42
CA PHE A 160 2.33 3.68 1.78
C PHE A 160 3.03 3.08 0.54
N GLY A 161 3.38 1.79 0.59
CA GLY A 161 3.97 1.08 -0.54
C GLY A 161 3.00 0.84 -1.71
N ARG A 162 1.69 0.94 -1.45
CA ARG A 162 0.65 0.83 -2.47
C ARG A 162 0.45 2.13 -3.27
N GLN A 163 0.87 3.29 -2.72
CA GLN A 163 0.67 4.57 -3.40
C GLN A 163 1.38 4.60 -4.77
N PRO A 164 0.76 5.23 -5.79
CA PRO A 164 -0.42 6.11 -5.74
C PRO A 164 -1.78 5.39 -5.90
N TRP A 165 -1.84 4.08 -5.73
CA TRP A 165 -3.01 3.27 -6.06
C TRP A 165 -3.89 2.95 -4.85
N THR A 166 -5.21 3.00 -5.04
CA THR A 166 -6.20 2.30 -4.20
C THR A 166 -6.40 0.89 -4.73
N VAL A 167 -6.54 0.76 -6.07
CA VAL A 167 -6.53 -0.51 -6.79
C VAL A 167 -5.45 -0.40 -7.87
N ASP A 168 -4.43 -1.23 -7.77
CA ASP A 168 -3.25 -1.18 -8.64
C ASP A 168 -3.61 -1.19 -10.12
N GLY A 169 -3.05 -0.24 -10.86
CA GLY A 169 -3.27 -0.06 -12.30
C GLY A 169 -4.69 0.35 -12.73
N VAL A 170 -5.65 0.46 -11.78
CA VAL A 170 -7.07 0.73 -12.08
C VAL A 170 -7.56 2.04 -11.51
N LEU A 171 -7.35 2.25 -10.20
CA LEU A 171 -7.91 3.40 -9.49
C LEU A 171 -6.86 4.10 -8.64
N PRO A 172 -6.44 5.32 -9.04
CA PRO A 172 -5.57 6.16 -8.22
C PRO A 172 -6.26 6.59 -6.92
N THR A 173 -5.48 6.71 -5.84
CA THR A 173 -5.97 7.15 -4.53
C THR A 173 -6.62 8.53 -4.56
N ALA A 174 -6.10 9.43 -5.39
CA ALA A 174 -6.65 10.78 -5.55
C ALA A 174 -8.10 10.78 -6.06
N LEU A 175 -8.50 9.77 -6.83
CA LEU A 175 -9.85 9.62 -7.39
C LEU A 175 -10.76 8.71 -6.57
N SER A 176 -10.22 8.05 -5.54
CA SER A 176 -10.99 7.12 -4.71
C SER A 176 -11.69 7.79 -3.52
N ALA A 177 -11.59 9.11 -3.39
CA ALA A 177 -12.27 9.86 -2.36
C ALA A 177 -13.78 9.94 -2.63
N SER A 178 -14.60 9.62 -1.63
CA SER A 178 -16.06 9.80 -1.71
C SER A 178 -16.45 11.25 -1.48
N HIS A 179 -17.54 11.69 -2.14
CA HIS A 179 -18.12 13.02 -1.97
C HIS A 179 -18.99 13.10 -0.70
N LEU A 180 -18.41 12.77 0.46
CA LEU A 180 -19.11 12.90 1.74
C LEU A 180 -19.03 14.33 2.25
N SER A 181 -20.11 14.80 2.90
CA SER A 181 -20.05 16.08 3.59
C SER A 181 -19.16 15.99 4.85
N VAL A 182 -18.59 17.10 5.25
CA VAL A 182 -17.80 17.18 6.49
C VAL A 182 -18.62 16.74 7.71
N ALA A 183 -19.93 17.03 7.71
CA ALA A 183 -20.84 16.63 8.78
C ALA A 183 -20.99 15.09 8.85
N ASP A 184 -21.16 14.42 7.72
CA ASP A 184 -21.26 12.93 7.66
C ASP A 184 -19.97 12.28 8.17
N LEU A 185 -18.82 12.84 7.78
CA LEU A 185 -17.52 12.36 8.24
C LEU A 185 -17.35 12.52 9.75
N LEU A 186 -17.69 13.69 10.29
CA LEU A 186 -17.60 13.96 11.73
C LEU A 186 -18.55 13.09 12.57
N ILE A 187 -19.79 12.87 12.10
CA ILE A 187 -20.77 12.00 12.77
C ILE A 187 -20.23 10.56 12.80
N THR A 188 -19.71 10.07 11.68
CA THR A 188 -19.16 8.72 11.57
C THR A 188 -17.96 8.55 12.50
N LEU A 189 -17.01 9.50 12.49
CA LEU A 189 -15.83 9.46 13.37
C LEU A 189 -16.22 9.51 14.85
N ALA A 190 -17.14 10.42 15.23
CA ALA A 190 -17.62 10.52 16.60
C ALA A 190 -18.33 9.23 17.05
N GLY A 191 -19.13 8.62 16.17
CA GLY A 191 -19.77 7.32 16.41
C GLY A 191 -18.76 6.20 16.67
N PHE A 192 -17.73 6.08 15.85
CA PHE A 192 -16.66 5.10 16.05
C PHE A 192 -15.88 5.37 17.35
N MET A 193 -15.48 6.61 17.59
CA MET A 193 -14.77 6.97 18.83
C MET A 193 -15.59 6.63 20.07
N LEU A 194 -16.88 6.95 20.10
CA LEU A 194 -17.76 6.63 21.20
C LEU A 194 -17.89 5.11 21.41
N PHE A 195 -18.15 4.39 20.32
CA PHE A 195 -18.34 2.93 20.38
C PHE A 195 -17.08 2.21 20.91
N TYR A 196 -15.91 2.51 20.35
CA TYR A 196 -14.66 1.90 20.80
C TYR A 196 -14.24 2.34 22.21
N SER A 197 -14.55 3.58 22.62
CA SER A 197 -14.31 4.03 23.98
C SER A 197 -15.17 3.26 24.99
N ILE A 198 -16.43 3.00 24.68
CA ILE A 198 -17.31 2.18 25.53
C ILE A 198 -16.76 0.76 25.62
N LEU A 199 -16.38 0.15 24.49
CA LEU A 199 -15.80 -1.20 24.49
C LEU A 199 -14.51 -1.25 25.32
N PHE A 200 -13.64 -0.25 25.21
CA PHE A 200 -12.41 -0.16 25.99
C PHE A 200 -12.71 -0.11 27.52
N VAL A 201 -13.67 0.73 27.93
CA VAL A 201 -14.08 0.79 29.35
C VAL A 201 -14.61 -0.55 29.84
N VAL A 202 -15.47 -1.21 29.03
CA VAL A 202 -15.99 -2.54 29.39
C VAL A 202 -14.86 -3.56 29.56
N VAL A 203 -13.89 -3.59 28.63
CA VAL A 203 -12.73 -4.50 28.73
C VAL A 203 -11.91 -4.22 29.99
N VAL A 204 -11.63 -2.96 30.29
CA VAL A 204 -10.90 -2.58 31.52
C VAL A 204 -11.66 -3.02 32.77
N CYS A 205 -12.98 -2.78 32.82
CA CYS A 205 -13.80 -3.20 33.97
C CYS A 205 -13.89 -4.73 34.13
N LEU A 206 -13.78 -5.48 33.05
CA LEU A 206 -13.78 -6.95 33.12
C LEU A 206 -12.41 -7.53 33.51
N MET A 207 -11.33 -6.76 33.34
CA MET A 207 -9.97 -7.18 33.69
C MET A 207 -9.57 -6.82 35.13
N LEU A 208 -10.30 -5.90 35.77
CA LEU A 208 -10.14 -5.50 37.19
C LEU A 208 -11.02 -6.35 38.10
#